data_b387a09710ebcab3e5d6621abfdd72f9
#
_entry.id   b387a09710ebcab3e5d6621abfdd72f9
#
_cell.length_a   1.000
_cell.length_b   1.000
_cell.length_c   1.000
_cell.angle_alpha   90.00
_cell.angle_beta   90.00
_cell.angle_gamma   90.00
#
_symmetry.space_group_name_H-M   'P 1'
#
loop_
_entity.id
_entity.type
_entity.pdbx_description
1 polymer ?
#
loop_
_entity_poly.entity_id
_entity_poly.type
_entity_poly.pdbx_seq_one_letter_code
_entity_poly.pdbx_strand_id
1 'polypeptide(L)'
;LAADETYAVCLREDNVAIGSIGLITPAQSHTKAADDEIEIGYWIGVPYWGQGLIPEAVRALQKHAFLDLGCSAMWCGYYDGNEKSKRCQEKCGFKYHHTEENKPCALMGDVRTEHFTYLTKEQWSDT
;
A
#
# COMPACT_ATOMS: atom_id res chain seq x y z
N LEU A 1 -13.79 8.21 8.35
CA LEU A 1 -12.51 7.58 8.67
C LEU A 1 -11.55 8.58 9.28
N ALA A 2 -10.53 8.06 9.95
CA ALA A 2 -9.48 8.85 10.55
C ALA A 2 -8.68 9.64 9.50
N ALA A 3 -7.87 10.59 9.94
CA ALA A 3 -6.92 11.30 9.09
C ALA A 3 -5.86 10.33 8.54
N ASP A 4 -5.13 10.77 7.51
CA ASP A 4 -4.02 10.01 6.97
C ASP A 4 -3.00 9.68 8.04
N GLU A 5 -2.42 8.48 7.96
CA GLU A 5 -1.39 8.02 8.88
C GLU A 5 -0.15 7.63 8.10
N THR A 6 1.01 8.07 8.54
CA THR A 6 2.29 7.74 7.92
C THR A 6 3.26 7.24 9.00
N TYR A 7 3.94 6.16 8.69
CA TYR A 7 4.87 5.50 9.60
C TYR A 7 6.23 5.32 8.94
N ALA A 8 7.29 5.46 9.70
CA ALA A 8 8.62 5.11 9.24
C ALA A 8 8.82 3.59 9.37
N VAL A 9 9.43 2.98 8.36
CA VAL A 9 9.88 1.59 8.43
C VAL A 9 11.34 1.62 8.92
N CYS A 10 11.61 1.00 10.05
CA CYS A 10 12.92 1.03 10.69
C CYS A 10 13.47 -0.38 10.90
N LEU A 11 14.79 -0.49 10.82
CA LEU A 11 15.47 -1.73 11.25
C LEU A 11 15.44 -1.80 12.77
N ARG A 12 15.16 -2.99 13.31
CA ARG A 12 15.11 -3.22 14.76
C ARG A 12 16.45 -2.99 15.43
N GLU A 13 17.52 -3.34 14.74
CA GLU A 13 18.87 -3.37 15.27
C GLU A 13 19.41 -2.00 15.65
N ASP A 14 19.12 -0.99 14.84
CA ASP A 14 19.68 0.35 15.01
C ASP A 14 18.64 1.46 14.94
N ASN A 15 17.39 1.11 14.75
CA ASN A 15 16.26 2.07 14.66
C ASN A 15 16.44 3.12 13.56
N VAL A 16 17.18 2.78 12.51
CA VAL A 16 17.37 3.68 11.36
C VAL A 16 16.19 3.55 10.40
N ALA A 17 15.61 4.67 9.99
CA ALA A 17 14.52 4.68 9.03
C ALA A 17 15.02 4.28 7.63
N ILE A 18 14.43 3.26 7.03
CA ILE A 18 14.79 2.72 5.72
C ILE A 18 13.70 2.88 4.68
N GLY A 19 12.54 3.38 5.08
CA GLY A 19 11.42 3.60 4.19
C GLY A 19 10.25 4.23 4.93
N SER A 20 9.13 4.33 4.24
CA SER A 20 7.88 4.80 4.84
C SER A 20 6.70 4.00 4.30
N ILE A 21 5.63 3.96 5.10
CA ILE A 21 4.39 3.30 4.75
C ILE A 21 3.24 4.12 5.35
N GLY A 22 2.15 4.24 4.63
CA GLY A 22 1.05 5.07 5.11
C GLY A 22 -0.31 4.57 4.68
N LEU A 23 -1.31 4.98 5.46
CA LEU A 23 -2.73 4.79 5.15
C LEU A 23 -3.27 6.12 4.64
N ILE A 24 -3.91 6.10 3.47
CA ILE A 24 -4.38 7.29 2.77
C ILE A 24 -5.90 7.26 2.75
N THR A 25 -6.53 8.31 3.27
CA THR A 25 -7.98 8.41 3.30
C THR A 25 -8.54 8.62 1.89
N PRO A 26 -9.82 8.30 1.65
CA PRO A 26 -10.42 8.45 0.32
C PRO A 26 -10.27 9.85 -0.29
N ALA A 27 -10.31 10.89 0.52
CA ALA A 27 -10.18 12.28 0.05
C ALA A 27 -8.80 12.57 -0.56
N GLN A 28 -7.76 11.85 -0.16
CA GLN A 28 -6.39 12.02 -0.62
C GLN A 28 -5.93 10.90 -1.55
N SER A 29 -6.77 9.86 -1.74
CA SER A 29 -6.40 8.68 -2.49
C SER A 29 -6.37 8.95 -3.98
N HIS A 30 -5.45 8.27 -4.70
CA HIS A 30 -5.40 8.25 -6.16
C HIS A 30 -6.35 7.20 -6.75
N THR A 31 -7.00 6.41 -5.91
CA THR A 31 -7.85 5.29 -6.34
C THR A 31 -9.31 5.72 -6.36
N LYS A 32 -10.18 4.79 -6.73
CA LYS A 32 -11.63 4.98 -6.67
C LYS A 32 -12.21 4.55 -5.33
N ALA A 33 -11.44 4.74 -4.26
CA ALA A 33 -11.83 4.30 -2.92
C ALA A 33 -13.13 4.98 -2.46
N ALA A 34 -14.03 4.18 -1.90
CA ALA A 34 -15.25 4.68 -1.26
C ALA A 34 -14.92 5.23 0.15
N ASP A 35 -15.89 5.90 0.78
CA ASP A 35 -15.68 6.58 2.05
C ASP A 35 -15.20 5.67 3.19
N ASP A 36 -15.54 4.39 3.14
CA ASP A 36 -15.15 3.39 4.14
C ASP A 36 -13.96 2.54 3.70
N GLU A 37 -13.24 2.96 2.67
CA GLU A 37 -12.07 2.27 2.13
C GLU A 37 -10.82 3.10 2.33
N ILE A 38 -9.67 2.44 2.38
CA ILE A 38 -8.38 3.08 2.62
C ILE A 38 -7.38 2.62 1.57
N GLU A 39 -6.57 3.54 1.07
CA GLU A 39 -5.42 3.19 0.23
C GLU A 39 -4.19 3.06 1.11
N ILE A 40 -3.33 2.06 0.83
CA ILE A 40 -2.03 1.92 1.47
C ILE A 40 -0.93 2.25 0.46
N GLY A 41 0.01 3.08 0.87
CA GLY A 41 1.18 3.43 0.07
C GLY A 41 2.45 3.16 0.85
N TYR A 42 3.55 2.82 0.15
CA TYR A 42 4.81 2.52 0.82
C TYR A 42 6.01 2.82 -0.08
N TRP A 43 7.14 3.03 0.58
CA TRP A 43 8.44 3.19 -0.06
C TRP A 43 9.53 2.58 0.83
N ILE A 44 10.54 1.96 0.22
CA ILE A 44 11.69 1.42 0.94
C ILE A 44 12.94 1.60 0.10
N GLY A 45 14.08 1.85 0.75
CA GLY A 45 15.36 1.97 0.09
C GLY A 45 15.77 0.69 -0.63
N VAL A 46 16.36 0.82 -1.81
CA VAL A 46 16.72 -0.31 -2.68
C VAL A 46 17.53 -1.41 -1.96
N PRO A 47 18.53 -1.09 -1.12
CA PRO A 47 19.30 -2.12 -0.43
C PRO A 47 18.49 -3.04 0.49
N TYR A 48 17.28 -2.64 0.85
CA TYR A 48 16.43 -3.38 1.80
C TYR A 48 15.31 -4.17 1.11
N TRP A 49 15.23 -4.13 -0.21
CA TRP A 49 14.27 -4.91 -0.97
C TRP A 49 14.57 -6.41 -0.86
N GLY A 50 13.52 -7.22 -0.87
CA GLY A 50 13.66 -8.67 -0.85
C GLY A 50 13.89 -9.29 0.52
N GLN A 51 13.87 -8.50 1.59
CA GLN A 51 14.08 -8.98 2.96
C GLN A 51 12.78 -9.21 3.73
N GLY A 52 11.64 -9.10 3.09
CA GLY A 52 10.33 -9.29 3.73
C GLY A 52 9.89 -8.13 4.61
N LEU A 53 10.60 -7.01 4.60
CA LEU A 53 10.33 -5.87 5.49
C LEU A 53 9.03 -5.16 5.13
N ILE A 54 8.80 -4.89 3.85
CA ILE A 54 7.58 -4.23 3.41
C ILE A 54 6.36 -5.14 3.55
N PRO A 55 6.37 -6.42 3.14
CA PRO A 55 5.24 -7.31 3.40
C PRO A 55 4.88 -7.39 4.89
N GLU A 56 5.86 -7.44 5.78
CA GLU A 56 5.62 -7.44 7.22
C GLU A 56 4.90 -6.16 7.67
N ALA A 57 5.39 -4.99 7.23
CA ALA A 57 4.79 -3.71 7.57
C ALA A 57 3.38 -3.56 6.99
N VAL A 58 3.17 -4.00 5.75
CA VAL A 58 1.85 -3.97 5.09
C VAL A 58 0.85 -4.83 5.87
N ARG A 59 1.24 -6.04 6.28
CA ARG A 59 0.36 -6.91 7.06
C ARG A 59 -0.02 -6.30 8.40
N ALA A 60 0.91 -5.63 9.06
CA ALA A 60 0.63 -4.94 10.32
C ALA A 60 -0.39 -3.81 10.11
N LEU A 61 -0.26 -3.04 9.05
CA LEU A 61 -1.20 -1.96 8.74
C LEU A 61 -2.55 -2.47 8.23
N GLN A 62 -2.58 -3.60 7.54
CA GLN A 62 -3.84 -4.26 7.17
C GLN A 62 -4.65 -4.58 8.42
N LYS A 63 -4.00 -5.18 9.42
CA LYS A 63 -4.65 -5.50 10.69
C LYS A 63 -5.18 -4.25 11.37
N HIS A 64 -4.37 -3.20 11.44
CA HIS A 64 -4.77 -1.93 12.03
C HIS A 64 -5.97 -1.31 11.30
N ALA A 65 -5.90 -1.25 9.96
CA ALA A 65 -6.97 -0.65 9.16
C ALA A 65 -8.28 -1.42 9.27
N PHE A 66 -8.24 -2.74 9.20
CA PHE A 66 -9.45 -3.55 9.24
C PHE A 66 -10.05 -3.67 10.64
N LEU A 67 -9.23 -3.80 11.67
CA LEU A 67 -9.70 -4.03 13.03
C LEU A 67 -9.86 -2.75 13.85
N ASP A 68 -8.89 -1.86 13.77
CA ASP A 68 -8.90 -0.65 14.61
C ASP A 68 -9.64 0.50 13.95
N LEU A 69 -9.47 0.70 12.64
CA LEU A 69 -10.11 1.78 11.89
C LEU A 69 -11.44 1.35 11.26
N GLY A 70 -11.70 0.05 11.17
CA GLY A 70 -12.97 -0.48 10.69
C GLY A 70 -13.23 -0.29 9.21
N CYS A 71 -12.19 -0.17 8.37
CA CYS A 71 -12.40 -0.05 6.93
C CYS A 71 -12.96 -1.35 6.34
N SER A 72 -13.70 -1.24 5.24
CA SER A 72 -14.30 -2.38 4.56
C SER A 72 -13.39 -3.01 3.52
N ALA A 73 -12.44 -2.25 2.99
CA ALA A 73 -11.51 -2.71 1.97
C ALA A 73 -10.29 -1.79 1.90
N MET A 74 -9.20 -2.34 1.37
CA MET A 74 -7.97 -1.58 1.16
C MET A 74 -7.58 -1.61 -0.31
N TRP A 75 -7.06 -0.48 -0.78
CA TRP A 75 -6.51 -0.32 -2.12
C TRP A 75 -5.00 -0.19 -2.04
N CYS A 76 -4.32 -0.68 -3.07
CA CYS A 76 -2.90 -0.45 -3.26
C CYS A 76 -2.63 -0.31 -4.76
N GLY A 77 -1.50 0.28 -5.12
CA GLY A 77 -1.16 0.46 -6.51
C GLY A 77 0.33 0.24 -6.76
N TYR A 78 0.68 -0.07 -8.00
CA TYR A 78 2.07 -0.13 -8.43
C TYR A 78 2.17 0.33 -9.88
N TYR A 79 3.29 0.95 -10.23
CA TYR A 79 3.54 1.37 -11.61
C TYR A 79 3.95 0.18 -12.47
N ASP A 80 3.56 0.23 -13.74
CA ASP A 80 3.91 -0.81 -14.69
C ASP A 80 5.42 -1.02 -14.71
N GLY A 81 5.85 -2.28 -14.65
CA GLY A 81 7.25 -2.65 -14.57
C GLY A 81 7.79 -2.81 -13.16
N ASN A 82 7.06 -2.37 -12.12
CA ASN A 82 7.49 -2.52 -10.74
C ASN A 82 7.11 -3.90 -10.20
N GLU A 83 7.85 -4.92 -10.60
CA GLU A 83 7.56 -6.32 -10.24
C GLU A 83 7.72 -6.59 -8.74
N LYS A 84 8.62 -5.87 -8.07
CA LYS A 84 8.82 -6.04 -6.62
C LYS A 84 7.58 -5.62 -5.84
N SER A 85 6.99 -4.49 -6.20
CA SER A 85 5.76 -4.01 -5.58
C SER A 85 4.60 -4.94 -5.87
N LYS A 86 4.48 -5.41 -7.12
CA LYS A 86 3.46 -6.38 -7.53
C LYS A 86 3.50 -7.63 -6.66
N ARG A 87 4.69 -8.22 -6.49
CA ARG A 87 4.87 -9.43 -5.68
C ARG A 87 4.55 -9.18 -4.20
N CYS A 88 4.95 -8.02 -3.68
CA CYS A 88 4.64 -7.64 -2.30
C CYS A 88 3.12 -7.61 -2.09
N GLN A 89 2.39 -6.98 -2.99
CA GLN A 89 0.94 -6.87 -2.89
C GLN A 89 0.27 -8.23 -2.99
N GLU A 90 0.73 -9.08 -3.90
CA GLU A 90 0.22 -10.46 -4.02
C GLU A 90 0.46 -11.26 -2.74
N LYS A 91 1.65 -11.15 -2.14
CA LYS A 91 1.97 -11.84 -0.88
C LYS A 91 1.08 -11.38 0.27
N CYS A 92 0.64 -10.14 0.25
CA CYS A 92 -0.22 -9.57 1.30
C CYS A 92 -1.71 -9.78 1.02
N GLY A 93 -2.05 -10.52 -0.03
CA GLY A 93 -3.43 -10.89 -0.34
C GLY A 93 -4.17 -9.94 -1.25
N PHE A 94 -3.56 -8.84 -1.67
CA PHE A 94 -4.17 -7.92 -2.62
C PHE A 94 -4.35 -8.61 -3.97
N LYS A 95 -5.49 -8.38 -4.61
CA LYS A 95 -5.82 -8.94 -5.91
C LYS A 95 -5.98 -7.83 -6.93
N TYR A 96 -5.55 -8.09 -8.16
CA TYR A 96 -5.66 -7.13 -9.25
C TYR A 96 -7.12 -6.69 -9.43
N HIS A 97 -7.32 -5.40 -9.55
CA HIS A 97 -8.64 -4.80 -9.76
C HIS A 97 -8.76 -4.17 -11.14
N HIS A 98 -7.90 -3.20 -11.44
CA HIS A 98 -7.95 -2.50 -12.72
C HIS A 98 -6.64 -1.77 -13.00
N THR A 99 -6.52 -1.23 -14.20
CA THR A 99 -5.36 -0.45 -14.63
C THR A 99 -5.82 0.93 -15.12
N GLU A 100 -5.08 1.96 -14.75
CA GLU A 100 -5.28 3.31 -15.25
C GLU A 100 -4.01 3.77 -15.98
N GLU A 101 -4.19 4.23 -17.22
CA GLU A 101 -3.09 4.74 -18.03
C GLU A 101 -2.95 6.25 -17.86
N ASN A 102 -1.79 6.78 -18.22
CA ASN A 102 -1.49 8.22 -18.21
C ASN A 102 -1.69 8.88 -16.83
N LYS A 103 -1.40 8.15 -15.75
CA LYS A 103 -1.43 8.70 -14.40
C LYS A 103 -0.24 9.62 -14.18
N PRO A 104 -0.44 10.85 -13.70
CA PRO A 104 0.69 11.72 -13.39
C PRO A 104 1.53 11.12 -12.27
N CYS A 105 2.85 11.11 -12.49
CA CYS A 105 3.81 10.69 -11.48
C CYS A 105 4.62 11.90 -11.05
N ALA A 106 4.22 12.53 -9.95
CA ALA A 106 4.86 13.77 -9.48
C ALA A 106 6.35 13.57 -9.18
N LEU A 107 6.71 12.40 -8.66
CA LEU A 107 8.09 12.09 -8.30
C LEU A 107 9.01 12.03 -9.53
N MET A 108 8.51 11.49 -10.64
CA MET A 108 9.29 11.31 -11.87
C MET A 108 9.05 12.42 -12.89
N GLY A 109 8.07 13.29 -12.67
CA GLY A 109 7.75 14.37 -13.58
C GLY A 109 7.14 13.93 -14.91
N ASP A 110 6.61 12.70 -14.99
CA ASP A 110 6.02 12.15 -16.22
C ASP A 110 4.66 11.52 -15.93
N VAL A 111 4.07 10.87 -16.95
CA VAL A 111 2.84 10.08 -16.78
C VAL A 111 3.18 8.61 -16.92
N ARG A 112 2.52 7.77 -16.13
CA ARG A 112 2.77 6.32 -16.08
C ARG A 112 1.47 5.54 -16.05
N THR A 113 1.59 4.26 -16.41
CA THR A 113 0.50 3.29 -16.23
C THR A 113 0.58 2.75 -14.81
N GLU A 114 -0.52 2.82 -14.09
CA GLU A 114 -0.61 2.32 -12.72
C GLU A 114 -1.64 1.20 -12.65
N HIS A 115 -1.25 0.09 -12.02
CA HIS A 115 -2.11 -1.06 -11.78
C HIS A 115 -2.60 -0.99 -10.35
N PHE A 116 -3.90 -1.19 -10.15
CA PHE A 116 -4.52 -1.12 -8.82
C PHE A 116 -4.93 -2.49 -8.33
N THR A 117 -4.66 -2.76 -7.06
CA THR A 117 -5.03 -3.98 -6.37
C THR A 117 -5.96 -3.67 -5.22
N TYR A 118 -6.68 -4.67 -4.74
CA TYR A 118 -7.81 -4.48 -3.84
C TYR A 118 -7.93 -5.69 -2.91
N LEU A 119 -8.25 -5.42 -1.64
CA LEU A 119 -8.46 -6.48 -0.66
C LEU A 119 -9.63 -6.09 0.24
N THR A 120 -10.67 -6.92 0.27
CA THR A 120 -11.81 -6.70 1.17
C THR A 120 -11.50 -7.25 2.56
N LYS A 121 -12.21 -6.75 3.57
CA LYS A 121 -12.08 -7.25 4.93
C LYS A 121 -12.41 -8.75 5.01
N GLU A 122 -13.40 -9.20 4.26
CA GLU A 122 -13.76 -10.62 4.20
C GLU A 122 -12.63 -11.47 3.64
N GLN A 123 -12.02 -11.04 2.54
CA GLN A 123 -10.88 -11.74 1.94
C GLN A 123 -9.69 -11.78 2.90
N TRP A 124 -9.46 -10.69 3.61
CA TRP A 124 -8.37 -10.59 4.58
C TRP A 124 -8.59 -11.56 5.75
N SER A 125 -9.80 -11.65 6.27
CA SER A 125 -10.09 -12.52 7.42
C SER A 125 -10.05 -14.01 7.06
N ASP A 126 -10.14 -14.34 5.78
CA ASP A 126 -10.07 -15.73 5.29
C ASP A 126 -8.63 -16.22 5.06
N THR A 127 -7.64 -15.35 5.21
CA THR A 127 -6.23 -15.71 4.98
C THR A 127 -5.52 -16.19 6.25
#